data_7765ab5440ecf41b31882cc845c465d9
#
_entry.id   7765ab5440ecf41b31882cc845c465d9
#
_cell.length_a   1.000
_cell.length_b   1.000
_cell.length_c   1.000
_cell.angle_alpha   90.00
_cell.angle_beta   90.00
_cell.angle_gamma   90.00
#
_symmetry.space_group_name_H-M   'P 1'
#
loop_
_entity.id
_entity.type
_entity.pdbx_description
1 polymer ?
#
loop_
_entity_poly.entity_id
_entity_poly.type
_entity_poly.pdbx_seq_one_letter_code
_entity_poly.pdbx_strand_id
1 'polypeptide(L)'
;KARRSLLNAVQLSAYGIATPEPIGYAEERSALGGLEDSYYVTRYLTFTGADLQYEARSGEVNESLTRALATFLAELHECGIVHEDLSPGNIPYIYDRAKEEYTFMLVDLNRMHFTATPPSLRASIRNLDRLFAHPRATEALGRAYAEARGWEPAVVQPALEAACDSFWLHRLPKLALRYAQRAEGMSAPTFLRHYNAYLRWRRLRHLCPVGSWQRALHARESAFYTRYLEVEDVRRALAKRENYPHTPLS
;
A
#
# COMPACT_ATOMS: atom_id res chain seq x y z
N LYS A 1 -21.41 -4.06 6.03
CA LYS A 1 -20.26 -3.23 5.58
C LYS A 1 -20.67 -1.78 5.47
N ALA A 2 -21.71 -1.46 4.71
CA ALA A 2 -22.19 -0.12 4.44
C ALA A 2 -22.57 0.66 5.71
N ARG A 3 -23.30 0.02 6.64
CA ARG A 3 -23.59 0.62 7.94
C ARG A 3 -22.34 1.04 8.69
N ARG A 4 -21.29 0.21 8.68
CA ARG A 4 -20.01 0.55 9.33
C ARG A 4 -19.35 1.74 8.65
N SER A 5 -19.34 1.79 7.31
CA SER A 5 -18.81 2.94 6.57
C SER A 5 -19.54 4.23 6.93
N LEU A 6 -20.89 4.19 7.04
CA LEU A 6 -21.66 5.36 7.47
C LEU A 6 -21.28 5.82 8.89
N LEU A 7 -21.23 4.89 9.85
CA LEU A 7 -20.86 5.22 11.23
C LEU A 7 -19.44 5.79 11.32
N ASN A 8 -18.50 5.20 10.61
CA ASN A 8 -17.12 5.67 10.56
C ASN A 8 -17.01 7.06 9.88
N ALA A 9 -17.82 7.34 8.84
CA ALA A 9 -17.86 8.66 8.22
C ALA A 9 -18.37 9.74 9.20
N VAL A 10 -19.43 9.46 9.94
CA VAL A 10 -19.95 10.37 10.97
C VAL A 10 -18.91 10.61 12.06
N GLN A 11 -18.21 9.55 12.48
CA GLN A 11 -17.15 9.66 13.47
C GLN A 11 -15.96 10.47 12.97
N LEU A 12 -15.50 10.25 11.72
CA LEU A 12 -14.44 11.06 11.09
C LEU A 12 -14.79 12.55 11.08
N SER A 13 -16.04 12.87 10.71
CA SER A 13 -16.52 14.27 10.70
C SER A 13 -16.43 14.91 12.08
N ALA A 14 -16.68 14.16 13.16
CA ALA A 14 -16.53 14.66 14.54
C ALA A 14 -15.08 14.97 14.91
N TYR A 15 -14.10 14.33 14.25
CA TYR A 15 -12.67 14.63 14.41
C TYR A 15 -12.16 15.68 13.41
N GLY A 16 -13.04 16.22 12.55
CA GLY A 16 -12.64 17.17 11.50
C GLY A 16 -11.90 16.52 10.31
N ILE A 17 -11.85 15.20 10.25
CA ILE A 17 -11.22 14.47 9.13
C ILE A 17 -12.21 14.37 7.97
N ALA A 18 -11.80 14.85 6.81
CA ALA A 18 -12.65 14.90 5.64
C ALA A 18 -12.90 13.50 5.03
N THR A 19 -14.14 13.29 4.61
CA THR A 19 -14.60 12.15 3.80
C THR A 19 -15.75 12.62 2.92
N PRO A 20 -16.06 11.96 1.79
CA PRO A 20 -17.27 12.30 1.04
C PRO A 20 -18.49 12.28 1.93
N GLU A 21 -19.32 13.36 1.85
CA GLU A 21 -20.51 13.51 2.69
C GLU A 21 -21.39 12.25 2.64
N PRO A 22 -21.63 11.58 3.78
CA PRO A 22 -22.44 10.38 3.82
C PRO A 22 -23.93 10.73 3.65
N ILE A 23 -24.60 10.10 2.68
CA ILE A 23 -26.04 10.24 2.46
C ILE A 23 -26.79 9.14 3.20
N GLY A 24 -26.29 7.91 3.14
CA GLY A 24 -26.95 6.78 3.78
C GLY A 24 -26.35 5.44 3.43
N TYR A 25 -27.04 4.38 3.85
CA TYR A 25 -26.69 3.02 3.47
C TYR A 25 -27.96 2.18 3.24
N ALA A 26 -27.81 1.12 2.46
CA ALA A 26 -28.81 0.06 2.31
C ALA A 26 -28.14 -1.31 2.44
N GLU A 27 -28.80 -2.24 3.10
CA GLU A 27 -28.34 -3.61 3.25
C GLU A 27 -29.49 -4.57 2.94
N GLU A 28 -29.25 -5.49 2.03
CA GLU A 28 -30.16 -6.58 1.71
C GLU A 28 -29.76 -7.83 2.50
N ARG A 29 -30.74 -8.50 3.09
CA ARG A 29 -30.53 -9.69 3.89
C ARG A 29 -31.41 -10.84 3.41
N SER A 30 -30.81 -12.02 3.38
CA SER A 30 -31.53 -13.25 3.11
C SER A 30 -32.60 -13.54 4.18
N ALA A 31 -33.52 -14.45 3.88
CA ALA A 31 -34.52 -14.92 4.84
C ALA A 31 -33.91 -15.51 6.13
N LEU A 32 -32.64 -15.97 6.07
CA LEU A 32 -31.89 -16.49 7.23
C LEU A 32 -31.05 -15.41 7.92
N GLY A 33 -31.23 -14.13 7.55
CA GLY A 33 -30.51 -12.99 8.17
C GLY A 33 -29.08 -12.74 7.65
N GLY A 34 -28.58 -13.55 6.72
CA GLY A 34 -27.29 -13.34 6.07
C GLY A 34 -27.28 -12.05 5.24
N LEU A 35 -26.18 -11.29 5.26
CA LEU A 35 -26.01 -10.10 4.44
C LEU A 35 -25.75 -10.53 2.98
N GLU A 36 -26.61 -10.12 2.06
CA GLU A 36 -26.47 -10.35 0.63
C GLU A 36 -25.79 -9.14 -0.02
N ASP A 37 -26.49 -8.02 -0.14
CA ASP A 37 -25.96 -6.80 -0.71
C ASP A 37 -25.82 -5.67 0.31
N SER A 38 -24.86 -4.77 0.07
CA SER A 38 -24.56 -3.70 1.00
C SER A 38 -24.06 -2.48 0.24
N TYR A 39 -24.83 -1.40 0.27
CA TYR A 39 -24.59 -0.15 -0.46
C TYR A 39 -24.36 0.99 0.53
N TYR A 40 -23.23 1.66 0.37
CA TYR A 40 -22.92 2.91 1.06
C TYR A 40 -22.96 4.06 0.05
N VAL A 41 -23.78 5.07 0.32
CA VAL A 41 -24.06 6.17 -0.59
C VAL A 41 -23.48 7.45 -0.02
N THR A 42 -22.71 8.14 -0.84
CA THR A 42 -22.10 9.44 -0.50
C THR A 42 -22.40 10.46 -1.58
N ARG A 43 -22.22 11.74 -1.27
CA ARG A 43 -22.18 12.78 -2.29
C ARG A 43 -21.02 12.51 -3.24
N TYR A 44 -21.28 12.65 -4.54
CA TYR A 44 -20.25 12.58 -5.55
C TYR A 44 -19.34 13.80 -5.47
N LEU A 45 -18.03 13.55 -5.47
CA LEU A 45 -17.01 14.59 -5.50
C LEU A 45 -16.00 14.29 -6.61
N THR A 46 -15.49 15.35 -7.24
CA THR A 46 -14.36 15.24 -8.15
C THR A 46 -13.07 15.38 -7.35
N PHE A 47 -12.20 14.38 -7.45
CA PHE A 47 -10.91 14.39 -6.76
C PHE A 47 -9.75 14.45 -7.73
N THR A 48 -8.63 14.92 -7.22
CA THR A 48 -7.30 14.67 -7.75
C THR A 48 -6.70 13.53 -6.94
N GLY A 49 -6.25 12.48 -7.55
CA GLY A 49 -5.70 11.33 -6.80
C GLY A 49 -4.74 10.49 -7.64
N ALA A 50 -4.71 10.78 -8.95
CA ALA A 50 -3.82 10.08 -9.89
C ALA A 50 -2.35 10.32 -9.56
N ASP A 51 -2.00 11.53 -9.13
CA ASP A 51 -0.62 11.93 -8.83
C ASP A 51 -0.07 11.15 -7.64
N LEU A 52 -0.83 11.03 -6.55
CA LEU A 52 -0.40 10.25 -5.39
C LEU A 52 -0.18 8.76 -5.74
N GLN A 53 -1.05 8.19 -6.58
CA GLN A 53 -0.88 6.82 -7.06
C GLN A 53 0.31 6.69 -8.00
N TYR A 54 0.56 7.70 -8.83
CA TYR A 54 1.69 7.75 -9.73
C TYR A 54 3.01 7.84 -8.94
N GLU A 55 3.14 8.77 -8.01
CA GLU A 55 4.32 8.92 -7.14
C GLU A 55 4.62 7.66 -6.33
N ALA A 56 3.57 7.04 -5.80
CA ALA A 56 3.71 5.78 -5.07
C ALA A 56 4.36 4.67 -5.89
N ARG A 57 4.29 4.76 -7.21
CA ARG A 57 4.82 3.76 -8.16
C ARG A 57 6.10 4.20 -8.86
N SER A 58 6.16 5.44 -9.34
CA SER A 58 7.27 5.94 -10.15
C SER A 58 8.48 6.32 -9.32
N GLY A 59 8.26 6.73 -8.06
CA GLY A 59 9.29 7.33 -7.22
C GLY A 59 9.61 8.77 -7.56
N GLU A 60 8.84 9.40 -8.44
CA GLU A 60 8.86 10.85 -8.57
C GLU A 60 8.19 11.46 -7.34
N VAL A 61 8.90 12.32 -6.65
CA VAL A 61 8.46 12.91 -5.38
C VAL A 61 8.07 14.37 -5.60
N ASN A 62 6.81 14.67 -5.33
CA ASN A 62 6.35 16.05 -5.15
C ASN A 62 6.47 16.39 -3.66
N GLU A 63 7.46 17.16 -3.30
CA GLU A 63 7.79 17.51 -1.91
C GLU A 63 6.61 18.18 -1.17
N SER A 64 5.86 19.07 -1.84
CA SER A 64 4.72 19.76 -1.21
C SER A 64 3.57 18.80 -0.93
N LEU A 65 3.22 17.94 -1.89
CA LEU A 65 2.20 16.91 -1.73
C LEU A 65 2.59 15.88 -0.66
N THR A 66 3.83 15.41 -0.68
CA THR A 66 4.33 14.43 0.29
C THR A 66 4.32 15.00 1.72
N ARG A 67 4.73 16.25 1.90
CA ARG A 67 4.70 16.93 3.21
C ARG A 67 3.28 17.11 3.71
N ALA A 68 2.38 17.61 2.86
CA ALA A 68 0.98 17.80 3.21
C ALA A 68 0.31 16.45 3.56
N LEU A 69 0.58 15.40 2.78
CA LEU A 69 0.12 14.04 3.09
C LEU A 69 0.64 13.54 4.44
N ALA A 70 1.92 13.75 4.72
CA ALA A 70 2.54 13.34 5.98
C ALA A 70 1.91 14.04 7.18
N THR A 71 1.63 15.34 7.06
CA THR A 71 0.91 16.11 8.08
C THR A 71 -0.50 15.55 8.31
N PHE A 72 -1.25 15.32 7.24
CA PHE A 72 -2.59 14.72 7.33
C PHE A 72 -2.57 13.34 8.01
N LEU A 73 -1.59 12.49 7.68
CA LEU A 73 -1.44 11.17 8.29
C LEU A 73 -1.02 11.25 9.77
N ALA A 74 -0.21 12.24 10.11
CA ALA A 74 0.15 12.50 11.50
C ALA A 74 -1.07 12.94 12.32
N GLU A 75 -1.84 13.89 11.82
CA GLU A 75 -3.09 14.36 12.45
C GLU A 75 -4.10 13.21 12.62
N LEU A 76 -4.26 12.38 11.59
CA LEU A 76 -5.10 11.19 11.65
C LEU A 76 -4.69 10.28 12.81
N HIS A 77 -3.40 10.00 12.94
CA HIS A 77 -2.87 9.15 14.00
C HIS A 77 -2.91 9.83 15.37
N GLU A 78 -2.69 11.16 15.46
CA GLU A 78 -2.84 11.88 16.73
C GLU A 78 -4.29 11.83 17.26
N CYS A 79 -5.27 11.78 16.36
CA CYS A 79 -6.66 11.54 16.72
C CYS A 79 -6.97 10.07 17.11
N GLY A 80 -5.98 9.19 17.13
CA GLY A 80 -6.18 7.76 17.42
C GLY A 80 -6.89 7.00 16.31
N ILE A 81 -6.84 7.51 15.06
CA ILE A 81 -7.54 6.94 13.93
C ILE A 81 -6.58 6.09 13.08
N VAL A 82 -6.97 4.85 12.81
CA VAL A 82 -6.22 3.90 11.98
C VAL A 82 -7.12 3.37 10.88
N HIS A 83 -6.71 3.51 9.64
CA HIS A 83 -7.40 2.97 8.48
C HIS A 83 -6.67 1.72 7.99
N GLU A 84 -7.21 0.52 8.22
CA GLU A 84 -6.52 -0.75 7.93
C GLU A 84 -6.20 -0.99 6.44
N ASP A 85 -6.85 -0.27 5.54
CA ASP A 85 -6.60 -0.36 4.11
C ASP A 85 -6.09 0.96 3.54
N LEU A 86 -5.17 1.60 4.24
CA LEU A 86 -4.60 2.90 3.90
C LEU A 86 -3.69 2.78 2.68
N SER A 87 -4.24 2.98 1.50
CA SER A 87 -3.54 2.94 0.22
C SER A 87 -3.73 4.27 -0.52
N PRO A 88 -2.88 4.62 -1.50
CA PRO A 88 -3.03 5.87 -2.25
C PRO A 88 -4.40 6.05 -2.89
N GLY A 89 -5.05 4.95 -3.31
CA GLY A 89 -6.41 4.99 -3.87
C GLY A 89 -7.50 5.31 -2.86
N ASN A 90 -7.22 5.15 -1.57
CA ASN A 90 -8.16 5.42 -0.48
C ASN A 90 -7.93 6.78 0.19
N ILE A 91 -7.00 7.58 -0.36
CA ILE A 91 -6.67 8.95 0.10
C ILE A 91 -6.81 9.91 -1.09
N PRO A 92 -8.01 10.13 -1.63
CA PRO A 92 -8.21 11.18 -2.62
C PRO A 92 -7.97 12.55 -2.01
N TYR A 93 -7.58 13.52 -2.83
CA TYR A 93 -7.39 14.88 -2.39
C TYR A 93 -7.90 15.89 -3.41
N ILE A 94 -8.12 17.11 -2.95
CA ILE A 94 -8.39 18.30 -3.75
C ILE A 94 -7.22 19.25 -3.54
N TYR A 95 -6.71 19.82 -4.63
CA TYR A 95 -5.69 20.87 -4.58
C TYR A 95 -6.28 22.23 -4.95
N ASP A 96 -6.28 23.14 -4.00
CA ASP A 96 -6.67 24.54 -4.21
C ASP A 96 -5.45 25.33 -4.69
N ARG A 97 -5.41 25.64 -6.00
CA ARG A 97 -4.30 26.38 -6.61
C ARG A 97 -4.15 27.80 -6.10
N ALA A 98 -5.24 28.43 -5.65
CA ALA A 98 -5.21 29.81 -5.19
C ALA A 98 -4.59 29.94 -3.79
N LYS A 99 -4.75 28.90 -2.97
CA LYS A 99 -4.21 28.81 -1.61
C LYS A 99 -2.95 27.96 -1.51
N GLU A 100 -2.63 27.20 -2.57
CA GLU A 100 -1.58 26.19 -2.58
C GLU A 100 -1.77 25.11 -1.48
N GLU A 101 -3.03 24.76 -1.21
CA GLU A 101 -3.42 23.85 -0.14
C GLU A 101 -3.97 22.52 -0.67
N TYR A 102 -3.66 21.44 0.02
CA TYR A 102 -4.19 20.11 -0.21
C TYR A 102 -5.24 19.77 0.84
N THR A 103 -6.42 19.32 0.41
CA THR A 103 -7.45 18.76 1.28
C THR A 103 -7.55 17.27 1.01
N PHE A 104 -7.03 16.45 1.92
CA PHE A 104 -7.12 14.99 1.84
C PHE A 104 -8.44 14.49 2.43
N MET A 105 -8.92 13.39 1.87
CA MET A 105 -10.12 12.70 2.33
C MET A 105 -9.84 11.21 2.46
N LEU A 106 -10.63 10.53 3.28
CA LEU A 106 -10.59 9.07 3.37
C LEU A 106 -11.82 8.46 2.71
N VAL A 107 -11.60 7.39 1.94
CA VAL A 107 -12.67 6.56 1.35
C VAL A 107 -12.45 5.09 1.72
N ASP A 108 -13.41 4.22 1.42
CA ASP A 108 -13.43 2.80 1.84
C ASP A 108 -13.36 2.61 3.37
N LEU A 109 -14.22 3.30 4.07
CA LEU A 109 -14.19 3.48 5.53
C LEU A 109 -14.59 2.25 6.34
N ASN A 110 -14.89 1.12 5.71
CA ASN A 110 -15.41 -0.04 6.42
C ASN A 110 -14.41 -0.74 7.36
N ARG A 111 -13.11 -0.42 7.24
CA ARG A 111 -12.00 -0.98 8.04
C ARG A 111 -11.26 0.12 8.78
N MET A 112 -11.96 0.82 9.65
CA MET A 112 -11.35 1.84 10.49
C MET A 112 -11.43 1.44 11.95
N HIS A 113 -10.43 1.91 12.71
CA HIS A 113 -10.37 1.81 14.16
C HIS A 113 -10.16 3.20 14.75
N PHE A 114 -10.85 3.45 15.86
CA PHE A 114 -10.75 4.67 16.63
C PHE A 114 -10.33 4.30 18.05
N THR A 115 -9.23 4.85 18.52
CA THR A 115 -8.66 4.58 19.84
C THR A 115 -8.58 5.87 20.64
N ALA A 116 -8.64 5.75 21.96
CA ALA A 116 -8.56 6.92 22.86
C ALA A 116 -7.16 7.56 22.87
N THR A 117 -6.15 6.87 22.39
CA THR A 117 -4.75 7.33 22.35
C THR A 117 -4.17 7.14 20.96
N PRO A 118 -3.22 7.99 20.57
CA PRO A 118 -2.48 7.82 19.33
C PRO A 118 -1.83 6.43 19.21
N PRO A 119 -1.78 5.85 18.01
CA PRO A 119 -1.08 4.59 17.80
C PRO A 119 0.42 4.73 18.10
N SER A 120 1.02 3.68 18.63
CA SER A 120 2.45 3.60 18.85
C SER A 120 3.22 3.74 17.53
N LEU A 121 4.52 4.08 17.60
CA LEU A 121 5.40 4.12 16.43
C LEU A 121 5.24 2.88 15.54
N ARG A 122 5.30 1.69 16.13
CA ARG A 122 5.17 0.42 15.40
C ARG A 122 3.80 0.30 14.70
N ALA A 123 2.72 0.70 15.37
CA ALA A 123 1.37 0.62 14.82
C ALA A 123 1.19 1.66 13.68
N SER A 124 1.70 2.86 13.85
CA SER A 124 1.70 3.91 12.83
C SER A 124 2.46 3.48 11.57
N ILE A 125 3.69 2.99 11.73
CA ILE A 125 4.51 2.49 10.63
C ILE A 125 3.80 1.36 9.87
N ARG A 126 3.19 0.43 10.59
CA ARG A 126 2.43 -0.67 9.98
C ARG A 126 1.20 -0.17 9.22
N ASN A 127 0.59 0.92 9.64
CA ASN A 127 -0.54 1.52 8.94
C ASN A 127 -0.12 2.18 7.63
N LEU A 128 1.12 2.67 7.54
CA LEU A 128 1.68 3.32 6.35
C LEU A 128 2.34 2.37 5.35
N ASP A 129 2.50 1.08 5.67
CA ASP A 129 3.32 0.10 4.95
C ASP A 129 2.92 -0.15 3.49
N ARG A 130 1.71 0.20 3.11
CA ARG A 130 1.16 -0.02 1.76
C ARG A 130 1.02 1.24 0.91
N LEU A 131 1.36 2.41 1.47
CA LEU A 131 1.18 3.68 0.76
C LEU A 131 2.09 3.74 -0.46
N PHE A 132 3.38 3.56 -0.27
CA PHE A 132 4.34 3.69 -1.35
C PHE A 132 5.14 2.40 -1.57
N ALA A 133 5.29 2.04 -2.85
CA ALA A 133 6.10 0.90 -3.25
C ALA A 133 7.54 1.32 -3.59
N HIS A 134 7.74 2.55 -4.05
CA HIS A 134 9.04 3.02 -4.50
C HIS A 134 9.90 3.56 -3.34
N PRO A 135 11.21 3.19 -3.25
CA PRO A 135 12.10 3.59 -2.16
C PRO A 135 12.17 5.09 -1.91
N ARG A 136 12.34 5.89 -2.96
CA ARG A 136 12.41 7.36 -2.84
C ARG A 136 11.14 7.97 -2.24
N ALA A 137 9.98 7.54 -2.71
CA ALA A 137 8.71 8.02 -2.19
C ALA A 137 8.49 7.57 -0.74
N THR A 138 8.90 6.35 -0.38
CA THR A 138 8.86 5.84 0.99
C THR A 138 9.81 6.63 1.91
N GLU A 139 11.01 6.94 1.45
CA GLU A 139 11.99 7.74 2.19
C GLU A 139 11.48 9.16 2.45
N ALA A 140 10.98 9.84 1.40
CA ALA A 140 10.43 11.18 1.52
C ALA A 140 9.23 11.23 2.48
N LEU A 141 8.30 10.27 2.35
CA LEU A 141 7.18 10.14 3.27
C LEU A 141 7.64 9.86 4.70
N GLY A 142 8.59 8.96 4.89
CA GLY A 142 9.10 8.59 6.22
C GLY A 142 9.73 9.77 6.94
N ARG A 143 10.49 10.60 6.23
CA ARG A 143 11.06 11.84 6.75
C ARG A 143 10.00 12.85 7.14
N ALA A 144 9.13 13.19 6.21
CA ALA A 144 8.07 14.16 6.43
C ALA A 144 7.10 13.74 7.55
N TYR A 145 6.77 12.45 7.62
CA TYR A 145 5.91 11.90 8.67
C TYR A 145 6.61 11.92 10.05
N ALA A 146 7.91 11.62 10.11
CA ALA A 146 8.68 11.73 11.34
C ALA A 146 8.67 13.16 11.87
N GLU A 147 8.94 14.14 10.99
CA GLU A 147 8.90 15.57 11.31
C GLU A 147 7.52 15.98 11.84
N ALA A 148 6.44 15.58 11.15
CA ALA A 148 5.07 15.89 11.55
C ALA A 148 4.66 15.28 12.90
N ARG A 149 5.23 14.12 13.27
CA ARG A 149 5.00 13.44 14.57
C ARG A 149 5.98 13.86 15.67
N GLY A 150 6.94 14.73 15.38
CA GLY A 150 8.03 15.06 16.30
C GLY A 150 8.93 13.87 16.66
N TRP A 151 9.07 12.91 15.75
CA TRP A 151 9.90 11.72 15.91
C TRP A 151 11.21 11.85 15.16
N GLU A 152 12.24 11.12 15.58
CA GLU A 152 13.52 11.09 14.90
C GLU A 152 13.43 10.40 13.53
N PRO A 153 13.74 11.11 12.42
CA PRO A 153 13.73 10.51 11.09
C PRO A 153 14.60 9.27 10.96
N ALA A 154 15.74 9.24 11.63
CA ALA A 154 16.66 8.10 11.65
C ALA A 154 16.05 6.82 12.25
N VAL A 155 14.95 6.92 13.02
CA VAL A 155 14.20 5.78 13.55
C VAL A 155 13.04 5.42 12.64
N VAL A 156 12.30 6.42 12.15
CA VAL A 156 11.08 6.22 11.37
C VAL A 156 11.38 5.70 9.96
N GLN A 157 12.34 6.28 9.26
CA GLN A 157 12.66 5.92 7.87
C GLN A 157 12.98 4.42 7.71
N PRO A 158 14.00 3.85 8.40
CA PRO A 158 14.33 2.45 8.21
C PRO A 158 13.20 1.51 8.66
N ALA A 159 12.42 1.91 9.68
CA ALA A 159 11.28 1.14 10.13
C ALA A 159 10.15 1.11 9.08
N LEU A 160 9.85 2.26 8.44
CA LEU A 160 8.87 2.35 7.37
C LEU A 160 9.31 1.57 6.13
N GLU A 161 10.57 1.68 5.75
CA GLU A 161 11.14 0.93 4.63
C GLU A 161 11.02 -0.58 4.84
N ALA A 162 11.42 -1.06 6.01
CA ALA A 162 11.31 -2.47 6.35
C ALA A 162 9.85 -2.96 6.34
N ALA A 163 8.92 -2.15 6.83
CA ALA A 163 7.49 -2.47 6.80
C ALA A 163 6.94 -2.53 5.37
N CYS A 164 7.26 -1.52 4.54
CA CYS A 164 6.87 -1.50 3.13
C CYS A 164 7.47 -2.70 2.37
N ASP A 165 8.73 -3.03 2.60
CA ASP A 165 9.38 -4.18 1.97
C ASP A 165 8.71 -5.48 2.36
N SER A 166 8.40 -5.66 3.63
CA SER A 166 7.66 -6.82 4.11
C SER A 166 6.28 -6.93 3.45
N PHE A 167 5.54 -5.83 3.38
CA PHE A 167 4.22 -5.77 2.76
C PHE A 167 4.26 -6.15 1.27
N TRP A 168 5.13 -5.51 0.49
CA TRP A 168 5.21 -5.73 -0.95
C TRP A 168 5.72 -7.12 -1.30
N LEU A 169 6.67 -7.66 -0.52
CA LEU A 169 7.14 -9.03 -0.69
C LEU A 169 6.05 -10.08 -0.47
N HIS A 170 5.18 -9.84 0.51
CA HIS A 170 4.03 -10.72 0.75
C HIS A 170 3.02 -10.67 -0.41
N ARG A 171 2.92 -9.54 -1.10
CA ARG A 171 2.01 -9.37 -2.25
C ARG A 171 2.57 -9.87 -3.56
N LEU A 172 3.89 -10.00 -3.67
CA LEU A 172 4.57 -10.42 -4.88
C LEU A 172 3.96 -11.67 -5.53
N PRO A 173 3.73 -12.79 -4.80
CA PRO A 173 3.13 -13.98 -5.39
C PRO A 173 1.74 -13.75 -5.95
N LYS A 174 0.95 -12.93 -5.27
CA LYS A 174 -0.43 -12.63 -5.68
C LYS A 174 -0.47 -11.76 -6.94
N LEU A 175 0.43 -10.81 -7.06
CA LEU A 175 0.56 -9.96 -8.25
C LEU A 175 1.01 -10.77 -9.45
N ALA A 176 2.05 -11.57 -9.28
CA ALA A 176 2.56 -12.46 -10.32
C ALA A 176 1.53 -13.52 -10.75
N LEU A 177 0.79 -14.11 -9.80
CA LEU A 177 -0.31 -15.04 -10.10
C LEU A 177 -1.40 -14.39 -10.94
N ARG A 178 -1.84 -13.19 -10.56
CA ARG A 178 -2.87 -12.46 -11.32
C ARG A 178 -2.44 -12.18 -12.75
N TYR A 179 -1.18 -11.82 -12.94
CA TYR A 179 -0.63 -11.61 -14.27
C TYR A 179 -0.58 -12.92 -15.07
N ALA A 180 -0.03 -13.97 -14.50
CA ALA A 180 0.04 -15.28 -15.15
C ALA A 180 -1.34 -15.81 -15.55
N GLN A 181 -2.36 -15.62 -14.72
CA GLN A 181 -3.74 -15.97 -15.04
C GLN A 181 -4.33 -15.14 -16.19
N ARG A 182 -4.09 -13.83 -16.18
CA ARG A 182 -4.65 -12.91 -17.19
C ARG A 182 -3.93 -12.97 -18.53
N ALA A 183 -2.61 -13.01 -18.51
CA ALA A 183 -1.79 -12.96 -19.71
C ALA A 183 -1.57 -14.32 -20.38
N GLU A 184 -1.52 -15.40 -19.60
CA GLU A 184 -1.15 -16.74 -20.09
C GLU A 184 -2.17 -17.82 -19.75
N GLY A 185 -3.30 -17.50 -19.12
CA GLY A 185 -4.31 -18.49 -18.73
C GLY A 185 -3.81 -19.55 -17.73
N MET A 186 -2.72 -19.26 -17.01
CA MET A 186 -2.08 -20.22 -16.12
C MET A 186 -2.93 -20.52 -14.90
N SER A 187 -3.09 -21.80 -14.57
CA SER A 187 -3.79 -22.20 -13.35
C SER A 187 -2.98 -21.88 -12.09
N ALA A 188 -3.69 -21.59 -10.98
CA ALA A 188 -3.05 -21.31 -9.70
C ALA A 188 -2.11 -22.43 -9.19
N PRO A 189 -2.47 -23.74 -9.28
CA PRO A 189 -1.55 -24.81 -8.89
C PRO A 189 -0.27 -24.85 -9.72
N THR A 190 -0.36 -24.61 -11.04
CA THR A 190 0.80 -24.54 -11.93
C THR A 190 1.70 -23.37 -11.55
N PHE A 191 1.12 -22.18 -11.33
CA PHE A 191 1.84 -21.02 -10.88
C PHE A 191 2.58 -21.28 -9.56
N LEU A 192 1.91 -21.85 -8.54
CA LEU A 192 2.52 -22.12 -7.24
C LEU A 192 3.68 -23.09 -7.34
N ARG A 193 3.63 -24.07 -8.24
CA ARG A 193 4.75 -24.99 -8.51
C ARG A 193 5.98 -24.24 -9.00
N HIS A 194 5.81 -23.35 -9.99
CA HIS A 194 6.90 -22.53 -10.51
C HIS A 194 7.42 -21.53 -9.47
N TYR A 195 6.52 -20.94 -8.68
CA TYR A 195 6.90 -20.02 -7.61
C TYR A 195 7.74 -20.70 -6.53
N ASN A 196 7.35 -21.88 -6.11
CA ASN A 196 8.10 -22.66 -5.14
C ASN A 196 9.47 -23.10 -5.68
N ALA A 197 9.57 -23.43 -6.99
CA ALA A 197 10.83 -23.71 -7.65
C ALA A 197 11.76 -22.48 -7.64
N TYR A 198 11.20 -21.29 -7.98
CA TYR A 198 11.91 -20.02 -7.92
C TYR A 198 12.42 -19.70 -6.50
N LEU A 199 11.59 -19.84 -5.48
CA LEU A 199 11.99 -19.60 -4.09
C LEU A 199 13.11 -20.55 -3.65
N ARG A 200 13.02 -21.82 -4.06
CA ARG A 200 14.05 -22.83 -3.79
C ARG A 200 15.36 -22.46 -4.46
N TRP A 201 15.34 -22.12 -5.76
CA TRP A 201 16.51 -21.64 -6.47
C TRP A 201 17.13 -20.42 -5.81
N ARG A 202 16.32 -19.43 -5.43
CA ARG A 202 16.78 -18.21 -4.79
C ARG A 202 17.50 -18.47 -3.46
N ARG A 203 17.02 -19.45 -2.67
CA ARG A 203 17.68 -19.87 -1.43
C ARG A 203 18.96 -20.65 -1.67
N LEU A 204 18.98 -21.50 -2.66
CA LEU A 204 20.05 -22.48 -2.87
C LEU A 204 21.14 -22.01 -3.85
N ARG A 205 20.89 -20.94 -4.61
CA ARG A 205 21.82 -20.45 -5.63
C ARG A 205 23.24 -20.18 -5.11
N HIS A 206 23.37 -19.80 -3.84
CA HIS A 206 24.65 -19.55 -3.19
C HIS A 206 25.33 -20.83 -2.69
N LEU A 207 24.56 -21.89 -2.48
CA LEU A 207 25.04 -23.18 -2.00
C LEU A 207 25.41 -24.14 -3.14
N CYS A 208 24.88 -23.90 -4.35
CA CYS A 208 25.17 -24.72 -5.51
C CYS A 208 26.42 -24.22 -6.22
N PRO A 209 27.43 -25.02 -6.47
CA PRO A 209 28.63 -24.66 -7.21
C PRO A 209 28.27 -24.10 -8.60
N VAL A 210 29.05 -23.13 -9.05
CA VAL A 210 28.93 -22.60 -10.40
C VAL A 210 29.21 -23.71 -11.39
N GLY A 211 28.34 -23.88 -12.41
CA GLY A 211 28.44 -24.96 -13.39
C GLY A 211 27.81 -26.30 -12.96
N SER A 212 27.30 -26.42 -11.73
CA SER A 212 26.61 -27.64 -11.31
C SER A 212 25.26 -27.78 -12.04
N TRP A 213 24.86 -29.06 -12.27
CA TRP A 213 23.58 -29.39 -12.88
C TRP A 213 22.39 -28.90 -12.02
N GLN A 214 22.53 -28.92 -10.69
CA GLN A 214 21.53 -28.39 -9.76
C GLN A 214 21.31 -26.89 -9.99
N ARG A 215 22.39 -26.13 -10.17
CA ARG A 215 22.30 -24.70 -10.46
C ARG A 215 21.66 -24.43 -11.81
N ALA A 216 22.01 -25.23 -12.84
CA ALA A 216 21.41 -25.14 -14.17
C ALA A 216 19.90 -25.47 -14.15
N LEU A 217 19.51 -26.53 -13.41
CA LEU A 217 18.11 -26.89 -13.24
C LEU A 217 17.32 -25.78 -12.56
N HIS A 218 17.81 -25.27 -11.44
CA HIS A 218 17.15 -24.19 -10.69
C HIS A 218 17.10 -22.88 -11.50
N ALA A 219 18.12 -22.57 -12.28
CA ALA A 219 18.14 -21.43 -13.17
C ALA A 219 17.06 -21.55 -14.27
N ARG A 220 16.91 -22.74 -14.85
CA ARG A 220 15.88 -23.04 -15.86
C ARG A 220 14.47 -22.91 -15.30
N GLU A 221 14.22 -23.41 -14.10
CA GLU A 221 12.94 -23.28 -13.41
C GLU A 221 12.64 -21.82 -13.03
N SER A 222 13.68 -21.05 -12.66
CA SER A 222 13.53 -19.64 -12.32
C SER A 222 13.34 -18.74 -13.53
N ALA A 223 13.92 -19.08 -14.68
CA ALA A 223 13.79 -18.30 -15.94
C ALA A 223 12.33 -18.15 -16.36
N PHE A 224 11.53 -19.21 -16.16
CA PHE A 224 10.09 -19.13 -16.36
C PHE A 224 9.45 -18.06 -15.48
N TYR A 225 9.92 -17.93 -14.25
CA TYR A 225 9.39 -16.97 -13.28
C TYR A 225 9.84 -15.52 -13.56
N THR A 226 11.04 -15.37 -14.11
CA THR A 226 11.60 -14.05 -14.45
C THR A 226 10.71 -13.30 -15.44
N ARG A 227 9.99 -14.00 -16.33
CA ARG A 227 8.98 -13.39 -17.22
C ARG A 227 7.88 -12.63 -16.45
N TYR A 228 7.42 -13.19 -15.34
CA TYR A 228 6.35 -12.59 -14.54
C TYR A 228 6.87 -11.49 -13.61
N LEU A 229 8.15 -11.56 -13.30
CA LEU A 229 8.83 -10.54 -12.51
C LEU A 229 9.14 -9.27 -13.30
N GLU A 230 8.97 -9.31 -14.62
CA GLU A 230 9.06 -8.14 -15.51
C GLU A 230 7.79 -7.28 -15.50
N VAL A 231 6.71 -7.74 -14.86
CA VAL A 231 5.54 -6.90 -14.63
C VAL A 231 5.94 -5.75 -13.72
N GLU A 232 5.56 -4.56 -14.12
CA GLU A 232 5.95 -3.31 -13.48
C GLU A 232 5.81 -3.33 -11.95
N ASP A 233 4.66 -3.76 -11.42
CA ASP A 233 4.40 -3.82 -9.97
C ASP A 233 5.28 -4.84 -9.24
N VAL A 234 5.65 -5.92 -9.94
CA VAL A 234 6.52 -6.98 -9.43
C VAL A 234 7.98 -6.54 -9.50
N ARG A 235 8.40 -5.90 -10.58
CA ARG A 235 9.71 -5.26 -10.72
C ARG A 235 9.99 -4.29 -9.58
N ARG A 236 9.03 -3.42 -9.28
CA ARG A 236 9.17 -2.41 -8.22
C ARG A 236 9.31 -3.03 -6.85
N ALA A 237 8.50 -4.03 -6.54
CA ALA A 237 8.59 -4.73 -5.26
C ALA A 237 9.94 -5.46 -5.09
N LEU A 238 10.53 -5.96 -6.18
CA LEU A 238 11.86 -6.58 -6.17
C LEU A 238 13.00 -5.56 -6.16
N ALA A 239 12.91 -4.53 -7.00
CA ALA A 239 13.93 -3.47 -7.06
C ALA A 239 14.08 -2.78 -5.71
N LYS A 240 12.96 -2.55 -5.01
CA LYS A 240 12.96 -2.03 -3.65
C LYS A 240 13.78 -2.89 -2.70
N ARG A 241 13.73 -4.22 -2.83
CA ARG A 241 14.45 -5.13 -1.93
C ARG A 241 15.91 -5.35 -2.30
N GLU A 242 16.23 -5.40 -3.60
CA GLU A 242 17.55 -5.79 -4.07
C GLU A 242 18.52 -4.61 -4.17
N ASN A 243 18.01 -3.41 -4.39
CA ASN A 243 18.79 -2.22 -4.71
C ASN A 243 18.73 -1.09 -3.67
N TYR A 244 17.89 -1.21 -2.65
CA TYR A 244 17.85 -0.20 -1.60
C TYR A 244 18.75 -0.62 -0.42
N PRO A 245 19.59 0.24 0.15
CA PRO A 245 19.76 1.68 -0.08
C PRO A 245 20.90 2.05 -1.06
N HIS A 246 21.39 1.10 -1.87
CA HIS A 246 22.68 1.18 -2.51
C HIS A 246 22.70 1.83 -3.90
N THR A 247 21.54 2.21 -4.43
CA THR A 247 21.51 2.88 -5.74
C THR A 247 20.77 4.20 -5.62
N PRO A 248 21.49 5.34 -5.55
CA PRO A 248 20.87 6.61 -5.88
C PRO A 248 20.43 6.48 -7.33
N LEU A 249 19.14 6.58 -7.55
CA LEU A 249 18.62 6.68 -8.91
C LEU A 249 19.13 8.02 -9.46
N SER A 250 20.02 7.94 -10.42
CA SER A 250 20.48 9.07 -11.21
C SER A 250 19.33 9.69 -12.03
#